data_b506c8b12db35d76a393c66002497de2
#
_entry.id   b506c8b12db35d76a393c66002497de2
#
_cell.length_a   1.000
_cell.length_b   1.000
_cell.length_c   1.000
_cell.angle_alpha   90.00
_cell.angle_beta   90.00
_cell.angle_gamma   90.00
#
_symmetry.space_group_name_H-M   'P 1'
#
loop_
_entity.id
_entity.type
_entity.pdbx_description
1 polymer ?
#
loop_
_entity_poly.entity_id
_entity_poly.type
_entity_poly.pdbx_seq_one_letter_code
_entity_poly.pdbx_strand_id
1 'polypeptide(L)'
;MSSPMSKKDYSSEIICAFDIGAKNPARILLEVKDNSVRVFDISKLDWSSDWERRIAKALSQYEYTTVPLERQPRRAPYVKFIYFIKGFLYNTSAARFLCVSPVMCGNSYRDPKKRSVEAFLDWMDTFGLRVSVPDGRQLDDVAESFNLAMRYVLAKWNTNYIPYNRCKSRNYIKQM
;
A
#
# COMPACT_ATOMS: atom_id res chain seq x y z
N MET A 1 31.28 7.51 33.22
CA MET A 1 31.46 6.75 31.95
C MET A 1 30.13 6.71 31.24
N SER A 2 29.91 7.55 30.25
CA SER A 2 28.67 7.65 29.49
C SER A 2 28.78 6.68 28.33
N SER A 3 27.93 5.63 28.31
CA SER A 3 27.82 4.71 27.19
C SER A 3 27.37 5.49 25.94
N PRO A 4 27.98 5.29 24.77
CA PRO A 4 27.52 5.92 23.55
C PRO A 4 26.16 5.32 23.18
N MET A 5 25.14 6.18 23.10
CA MET A 5 23.87 5.81 22.47
C MET A 5 24.17 5.33 21.05
N SER A 6 23.85 4.08 20.75
CA SER A 6 23.96 3.53 19.42
C SER A 6 23.12 4.38 18.48
N LYS A 7 23.74 4.99 17.49
CA LYS A 7 23.02 5.59 16.34
C LYS A 7 22.17 4.47 15.73
N LYS A 8 20.84 4.55 15.93
CA LYS A 8 19.91 3.76 15.13
C LYS A 8 20.17 4.15 13.69
N ASP A 9 20.74 3.24 12.91
CA ASP A 9 20.85 3.36 11.48
C ASP A 9 19.42 3.37 10.92
N TYR A 10 18.88 4.55 10.64
CA TYR A 10 17.60 4.71 10.00
C TYR A 10 17.74 4.38 8.52
N SER A 11 17.85 3.09 8.22
CA SER A 11 17.77 2.62 6.84
C SER A 11 16.43 3.02 6.26
N SER A 12 16.43 3.62 5.07
CA SER A 12 15.19 3.90 4.34
C SER A 12 14.44 2.59 4.07
N GLU A 13 13.12 2.62 4.21
CA GLU A 13 12.25 1.50 3.88
C GLU A 13 11.52 1.80 2.58
N ILE A 14 11.55 0.85 1.64
CA ILE A 14 10.80 0.95 0.40
C ILE A 14 9.61 0.00 0.47
N ILE A 15 8.42 0.58 0.36
CA ILE A 15 7.14 -0.11 0.43
C ILE A 15 6.56 -0.23 -0.96
N CYS A 16 6.22 -1.44 -1.39
CA CYS A 16 5.54 -1.72 -2.64
C CYS A 16 4.13 -2.20 -2.36
N ALA A 17 3.12 -1.36 -2.51
CA ALA A 17 1.72 -1.72 -2.28
C ALA A 17 0.97 -1.90 -3.60
N PHE A 18 0.02 -2.84 -3.61
CA PHE A 18 -0.85 -3.10 -4.76
C PHE A 18 -2.32 -3.04 -4.34
N ASP A 19 -3.13 -2.37 -5.13
CA ASP A 19 -4.55 -2.67 -5.23
C ASP A 19 -4.73 -3.79 -6.24
N ILE A 20 -5.37 -4.89 -5.81
CA ILE A 20 -5.41 -6.14 -6.57
C ILE A 20 -6.67 -6.22 -7.44
N GLY A 21 -6.45 -6.32 -8.74
CA GLY A 21 -7.48 -6.52 -9.74
C GLY A 21 -6.92 -7.19 -10.99
N ALA A 22 -7.78 -7.69 -11.88
CA ALA A 22 -7.33 -8.29 -13.14
C ALA A 22 -6.99 -7.22 -14.18
N LYS A 23 -7.90 -6.28 -14.42
CA LYS A 23 -7.78 -5.32 -15.53
C LYS A 23 -6.99 -4.07 -15.15
N ASN A 24 -7.15 -3.60 -13.92
CA ASN A 24 -6.63 -2.31 -13.50
C ASN A 24 -5.95 -2.37 -12.13
N PRO A 25 -5.08 -3.35 -11.84
CA PRO A 25 -4.32 -3.28 -10.60
C PRO A 25 -3.44 -2.03 -10.61
N ALA A 26 -3.31 -1.42 -9.46
CA ALA A 26 -2.43 -0.29 -9.26
C ALA A 26 -1.26 -0.68 -8.36
N ARG A 27 -0.08 -0.12 -8.64
CA ARG A 27 1.11 -0.26 -7.81
C ARG A 27 1.57 1.10 -7.33
N ILE A 28 1.95 1.17 -6.08
CA ILE A 28 2.62 2.32 -5.47
C ILE A 28 3.96 1.87 -4.89
N LEU A 29 4.98 2.68 -5.11
CA LEU A 29 6.28 2.57 -4.44
C LEU A 29 6.52 3.80 -3.59
N LEU A 30 6.64 3.60 -2.29
CA LEU A 30 6.96 4.65 -1.32
C LEU A 30 8.31 4.39 -0.67
N GLU A 31 9.14 5.42 -0.58
CA GLU A 31 10.27 5.46 0.35
C GLU A 31 9.83 6.15 1.64
N VAL A 32 10.17 5.52 2.75
CA VAL A 32 9.92 6.06 4.09
C VAL A 32 11.25 6.18 4.82
N LYS A 33 11.58 7.41 5.22
CA LYS A 33 12.79 7.71 5.96
C LYS A 33 12.53 8.86 6.94
N ASP A 34 12.96 8.71 8.18
CA ASP A 34 12.94 9.79 9.19
C ASP A 34 11.62 10.56 9.29
N ASN A 35 10.49 9.85 9.32
CA ASN A 35 9.13 10.42 9.30
C ASN A 35 8.77 11.21 8.03
N SER A 36 9.50 11.02 6.95
CA SER A 36 9.18 11.54 5.63
C SER A 36 8.73 10.41 4.69
N VAL A 37 7.88 10.75 3.75
CA VAL A 37 7.40 9.86 2.70
C VAL A 37 7.73 10.45 1.35
N ARG A 38 8.29 9.64 0.46
CA ARG A 38 8.54 9.99 -0.92
C ARG A 38 7.88 8.97 -1.84
N VAL A 39 7.16 9.44 -2.85
CA VAL A 39 6.61 8.56 -3.89
C VAL A 39 7.65 8.35 -4.98
N PHE A 40 8.00 7.09 -5.24
CA PHE A 40 8.91 6.70 -6.31
C PHE A 40 8.20 6.40 -7.61
N ASP A 41 7.08 5.68 -7.51
CA ASP A 41 6.34 5.22 -8.66
C ASP A 41 4.85 5.08 -8.35
N ILE A 42 4.05 5.44 -9.32
CA ILE A 42 2.62 5.15 -9.39
C ILE A 42 2.36 4.53 -10.75
N SER A 43 1.96 3.28 -10.77
CA SER A 43 1.73 2.56 -12.01
C SER A 43 0.38 1.89 -12.05
N LYS A 44 -0.31 2.03 -13.18
CA LYS A 44 -1.44 1.18 -13.54
C LYS A 44 -0.89 -0.04 -14.27
N LEU A 45 -1.39 -1.20 -13.91
CA LEU A 45 -0.97 -2.49 -14.44
C LEU A 45 -2.15 -3.19 -15.13
N ASP A 46 -1.87 -4.26 -15.82
CA ASP A 46 -2.89 -5.12 -16.41
C ASP A 46 -2.48 -6.58 -16.21
N TRP A 47 -3.31 -7.33 -15.49
CA TRP A 47 -3.14 -8.76 -15.20
C TRP A 47 -4.24 -9.61 -15.82
N SER A 48 -4.94 -9.11 -16.84
CA SER A 48 -6.03 -9.81 -17.50
C SER A 48 -5.58 -11.03 -18.32
N SER A 49 -4.33 -11.02 -18.79
CA SER A 49 -3.73 -12.13 -19.51
C SER A 49 -2.30 -12.36 -19.06
N ASP A 50 -1.78 -13.59 -19.14
CA ASP A 50 -0.38 -13.93 -18.76
C ASP A 50 0.02 -13.35 -17.39
N TRP A 51 -0.91 -13.41 -16.44
CA TRP A 51 -0.86 -12.67 -15.20
C TRP A 51 0.33 -13.08 -14.33
N GLU A 52 0.74 -14.35 -14.32
CA GLU A 52 1.90 -14.83 -13.57
C GLU A 52 3.17 -14.09 -14.00
N ARG A 53 3.40 -14.03 -15.31
CA ARG A 53 4.56 -13.35 -15.88
C ARG A 53 4.50 -11.85 -15.65
N ARG A 54 3.33 -11.24 -15.77
CA ARG A 54 3.15 -9.80 -15.56
C ARG A 54 3.34 -9.41 -14.10
N ILE A 55 2.84 -10.20 -13.16
CA ILE A 55 3.08 -9.99 -11.73
C ILE A 55 4.57 -10.17 -11.42
N ALA A 56 5.18 -11.26 -11.88
CA ALA A 56 6.60 -11.49 -11.66
C ALA A 56 7.46 -10.33 -12.20
N LYS A 57 7.15 -9.83 -13.40
CA LYS A 57 7.81 -8.66 -13.99
C LYS A 57 7.63 -7.41 -13.12
N ALA A 58 6.40 -7.13 -12.68
CA ALA A 58 6.12 -5.97 -11.83
C ALA A 58 6.86 -6.03 -10.49
N LEU A 59 6.99 -7.22 -9.89
CA LEU A 59 7.73 -7.45 -8.66
C LEU A 59 9.25 -7.38 -8.83
N SER A 60 9.77 -7.68 -10.02
CA SER A 60 11.22 -7.69 -10.28
C SER A 60 11.78 -6.34 -10.75
N GLN A 61 10.92 -5.33 -10.96
CA GLN A 61 11.36 -4.03 -11.49
C GLN A 61 12.10 -3.17 -10.46
N TYR A 62 11.85 -3.38 -9.18
CA TYR A 62 12.38 -2.55 -8.10
C TYR A 62 12.81 -3.41 -6.91
N GLU A 63 13.75 -2.88 -6.14
CA GLU A 63 14.05 -3.40 -4.81
C GLU A 63 13.13 -2.75 -3.78
N TYR A 64 12.55 -3.55 -2.90
CA TYR A 64 11.67 -3.11 -1.83
C TYR A 64 11.84 -3.98 -0.59
N THR A 65 11.45 -3.42 0.55
CA THR A 65 11.62 -4.08 1.85
C THR A 65 10.31 -4.69 2.35
N THR A 66 9.17 -4.11 1.95
CA THR A 66 7.85 -4.50 2.44
C THR A 66 6.80 -4.44 1.35
N VAL A 67 5.95 -5.47 1.28
CA VAL A 67 4.84 -5.56 0.33
C VAL A 67 3.54 -5.79 1.10
N PRO A 68 2.79 -4.73 1.44
CA PRO A 68 1.44 -4.85 1.98
C PRO A 68 0.45 -5.15 0.86
N LEU A 69 -0.42 -6.14 1.08
CA LEU A 69 -1.56 -6.46 0.22
C LEU A 69 -2.85 -6.49 1.03
N GLU A 70 -3.92 -6.00 0.45
CA GLU A 70 -5.23 -6.13 1.08
C GLU A 70 -5.72 -7.57 1.00
N ARG A 71 -6.20 -8.08 2.16
CA ARG A 71 -6.77 -9.43 2.25
C ARG A 71 -8.03 -9.52 1.39
N GLN A 72 -8.04 -10.45 0.47
CA GLN A 72 -9.21 -10.76 -0.34
C GLN A 72 -10.07 -11.86 0.31
N PRO A 73 -11.40 -11.82 0.13
CA PRO A 73 -12.26 -12.92 0.53
C PRO A 73 -11.80 -14.24 -0.11
N ARG A 74 -11.91 -15.36 0.61
CA ARG A 74 -11.42 -16.68 0.14
C ARG A 74 -11.96 -17.11 -1.22
N ARG A 75 -13.17 -16.66 -1.58
CA ARG A 75 -13.82 -16.96 -2.86
C ARG A 75 -13.63 -15.86 -3.92
N ALA A 76 -12.89 -14.81 -3.62
CA ALA A 76 -12.64 -13.76 -4.60
C ALA A 76 -11.77 -14.28 -5.76
N PRO A 77 -12.05 -13.90 -6.99
CA PRO A 77 -11.32 -14.37 -8.17
C PRO A 77 -9.84 -13.95 -8.14
N TYR A 78 -9.51 -12.93 -7.36
CA TYR A 78 -8.15 -12.36 -7.27
C TYR A 78 -7.29 -12.95 -6.14
N VAL A 79 -7.84 -13.83 -5.31
CA VAL A 79 -7.07 -14.46 -4.22
C VAL A 79 -5.85 -15.23 -4.73
N LYS A 80 -5.91 -15.77 -5.95
CA LYS A 80 -4.79 -16.44 -6.61
C LYS A 80 -3.57 -15.53 -6.79
N PHE A 81 -3.79 -14.23 -7.04
CA PHE A 81 -2.70 -13.26 -7.18
C PHE A 81 -1.95 -13.07 -5.86
N ILE A 82 -2.67 -13.05 -4.74
CA ILE A 82 -2.06 -12.94 -3.41
C ILE A 82 -1.15 -14.13 -3.13
N TYR A 83 -1.62 -15.35 -3.40
CA TYR A 83 -0.81 -16.55 -3.20
C TYR A 83 0.41 -16.59 -4.12
N PHE A 84 0.23 -16.17 -5.37
CA PHE A 84 1.35 -16.08 -6.30
C PHE A 84 2.39 -15.05 -5.84
N ILE A 85 1.96 -13.83 -5.50
CA ILE A 85 2.86 -12.78 -4.99
C ILE A 85 3.61 -13.25 -3.75
N LYS A 86 2.90 -13.84 -2.79
CA LYS A 86 3.51 -14.38 -1.57
C LYS A 86 4.56 -15.45 -1.89
N GLY A 87 4.24 -16.40 -2.75
CA GLY A 87 5.16 -17.46 -3.15
C GLY A 87 6.37 -16.93 -3.92
N PHE A 88 6.15 -15.98 -4.83
CA PHE A 88 7.22 -15.33 -5.57
C PHE A 88 8.19 -14.59 -4.64
N LEU A 89 7.68 -13.77 -3.74
CA LEU A 89 8.50 -13.03 -2.78
C LEU A 89 9.29 -13.96 -1.85
N TYR A 90 8.66 -15.01 -1.37
CA TYR A 90 9.33 -15.99 -0.49
C TYR A 90 10.54 -16.63 -1.17
N ASN A 91 10.48 -16.86 -2.47
CA ASN A 91 11.57 -17.54 -3.21
C ASN A 91 12.61 -16.60 -3.82
N THR A 92 12.27 -15.32 -4.06
CA THR A 92 13.10 -14.41 -4.86
C THR A 92 13.57 -13.17 -4.13
N SER A 93 13.00 -12.86 -2.98
CA SER A 93 13.23 -11.59 -2.29
C SER A 93 13.29 -11.76 -0.78
N ALA A 94 14.06 -10.90 -0.12
CA ALA A 94 14.02 -10.74 1.34
C ALA A 94 12.89 -9.82 1.82
N ALA A 95 12.03 -9.36 0.90
CA ALA A 95 10.94 -8.44 1.22
C ALA A 95 9.90 -9.09 2.13
N ARG A 96 9.44 -8.32 3.11
CA ARG A 96 8.40 -8.73 4.04
C ARG A 96 7.03 -8.65 3.36
N PHE A 97 6.35 -9.77 3.24
CA PHE A 97 4.96 -9.83 2.81
C PHE A 97 4.01 -9.57 3.99
N LEU A 98 3.03 -8.70 3.80
CA LEU A 98 2.01 -8.39 4.80
C LEU A 98 0.61 -8.48 4.20
N CYS A 99 -0.27 -9.24 4.83
CA CYS A 99 -1.68 -9.31 4.45
C CYS A 99 -2.51 -8.45 5.41
N VAL A 100 -3.02 -7.33 4.91
CA VAL A 100 -3.73 -6.32 5.69
C VAL A 100 -5.24 -6.49 5.53
N SER A 101 -5.99 -6.38 6.62
CA SER A 101 -7.45 -6.44 6.54
C SER A 101 -8.03 -5.23 5.77
N PRO A 102 -9.08 -5.44 4.95
CA PRO A 102 -9.72 -4.33 4.26
C PRO A 102 -10.31 -3.32 5.24
N VAL A 103 -10.34 -2.05 4.84
CA VAL A 103 -11.05 -1.02 5.61
C VAL A 103 -12.51 -1.03 5.18
N MET A 104 -13.36 -1.50 6.08
CA MET A 104 -14.81 -1.43 5.90
C MET A 104 -15.31 -0.05 6.34
N CYS A 105 -15.48 0.86 5.40
CA CYS A 105 -15.99 2.21 5.66
C CYS A 105 -17.28 2.46 4.90
N GLY A 106 -18.40 2.58 5.63
CA GLY A 106 -19.69 3.01 5.10
C GLY A 106 -20.61 1.88 4.63
N ASN A 107 -21.88 2.22 4.47
CA ASN A 107 -22.96 1.29 4.11
C ASN A 107 -23.24 1.22 2.59
N SER A 108 -22.53 1.99 1.79
CA SER A 108 -22.73 2.10 0.34
C SER A 108 -21.40 1.89 -0.40
N TYR A 109 -21.46 1.20 -1.53
CA TYR A 109 -20.28 0.92 -2.37
C TYR A 109 -19.61 2.19 -2.93
N ARG A 110 -20.37 3.26 -3.14
CA ARG A 110 -19.82 4.51 -3.70
C ARG A 110 -19.06 5.34 -2.67
N ASP A 111 -19.47 5.30 -1.41
CA ASP A 111 -18.85 6.09 -0.35
C ASP A 111 -17.40 5.69 -0.04
N PRO A 112 -17.04 4.39 0.02
CA PRO A 112 -15.66 3.98 0.27
C PRO A 112 -14.68 4.46 -0.79
N LYS A 113 -15.03 4.37 -2.07
CA LYS A 113 -14.15 4.81 -3.17
C LYS A 113 -13.90 6.31 -3.14
N LYS A 114 -14.97 7.10 -2.98
CA LYS A 114 -14.84 8.55 -2.84
C LYS A 114 -13.95 8.94 -1.67
N ARG A 115 -14.14 8.31 -0.51
CA ARG A 115 -13.32 8.55 0.69
C ARG A 115 -11.87 8.13 0.49
N SER A 116 -11.64 7.04 -0.24
CA SER A 116 -10.28 6.60 -0.57
C SER A 116 -9.54 7.66 -1.39
N VAL A 117 -10.20 8.25 -2.39
CA VAL A 117 -9.64 9.33 -3.19
C VAL A 117 -9.43 10.60 -2.36
N GLU A 118 -10.40 11.00 -1.54
CA GLU A 118 -10.27 12.15 -0.64
C GLU A 118 -9.07 11.98 0.32
N ALA A 119 -8.93 10.81 0.94
CA ALA A 119 -7.80 10.52 1.82
C ALA A 119 -6.46 10.55 1.08
N PHE A 120 -6.42 10.04 -0.14
CA PHE A 120 -5.21 10.09 -0.97
C PHE A 120 -4.81 11.54 -1.28
N LEU A 121 -5.76 12.39 -1.67
CA LEU A 121 -5.50 13.80 -1.95
C LEU A 121 -5.05 14.56 -0.69
N ASP A 122 -5.66 14.29 0.46
CA ASP A 122 -5.23 14.85 1.75
C ASP A 122 -3.79 14.47 2.10
N TRP A 123 -3.38 13.23 1.80
CA TRP A 123 -1.99 12.80 1.99
C TRP A 123 -1.03 13.50 1.04
N MET A 124 -1.40 13.62 -0.24
CA MET A 124 -0.60 14.32 -1.23
C MET A 124 -0.32 15.76 -0.80
N ASP A 125 -1.33 16.44 -0.25
CA ASP A 125 -1.20 17.79 0.25
C ASP A 125 -0.36 17.84 1.54
N THR A 126 -0.66 16.98 2.51
CA THR A 126 0.01 16.94 3.82
C THR A 126 1.52 16.72 3.71
N PHE A 127 1.96 15.86 2.80
CA PHE A 127 3.38 15.56 2.59
C PHE A 127 4.00 16.36 1.43
N GLY A 128 3.26 17.26 0.79
CA GLY A 128 3.71 18.02 -0.36
C GLY A 128 4.13 17.14 -1.53
N LEU A 129 3.48 15.99 -1.71
CA LEU A 129 3.83 15.02 -2.73
C LEU A 129 3.37 15.51 -4.10
N ARG A 130 4.31 15.68 -5.02
CA ARG A 130 4.03 16.08 -6.40
C ARG A 130 4.39 14.94 -7.33
N VAL A 131 3.39 14.18 -7.75
CA VAL A 131 3.53 13.10 -8.71
C VAL A 131 2.49 13.23 -9.80
N SER A 132 2.82 12.78 -11.00
CA SER A 132 1.84 12.63 -12.06
C SER A 132 0.87 11.52 -11.69
N VAL A 133 -0.40 11.85 -11.58
CA VAL A 133 -1.46 10.92 -11.20
C VAL A 133 -2.27 10.59 -12.44
N PRO A 134 -2.69 9.33 -12.66
CA PRO A 134 -3.57 8.96 -13.76
C PRO A 134 -4.90 9.71 -13.71
N ASP A 135 -5.54 9.89 -14.88
CA ASP A 135 -6.82 10.57 -15.00
C ASP A 135 -7.91 9.98 -14.09
N GLY A 136 -8.86 10.84 -13.69
CA GLY A 136 -9.84 10.65 -12.64
C GLY A 136 -10.65 9.33 -12.60
N ARG A 137 -10.82 8.61 -13.73
CA ARG A 137 -11.49 7.30 -13.74
C ARG A 137 -10.67 6.14 -13.17
N GLN A 138 -9.36 6.34 -13.00
CA GLN A 138 -8.43 5.32 -12.49
C GLN A 138 -7.82 5.72 -11.15
N LEU A 139 -8.25 6.86 -10.62
CA LEU A 139 -7.69 7.42 -9.41
C LEU A 139 -8.06 6.61 -8.17
N ASP A 140 -9.21 5.94 -8.16
CA ASP A 140 -9.64 5.11 -7.04
C ASP A 140 -8.70 3.94 -6.78
N ASP A 141 -8.27 3.21 -7.81
CA ASP A 141 -7.35 2.07 -7.64
C ASP A 141 -5.96 2.55 -7.15
N VAL A 142 -5.49 3.70 -7.66
CA VAL A 142 -4.25 4.34 -7.19
C VAL A 142 -4.39 4.77 -5.74
N ALA A 143 -5.51 5.42 -5.40
CA ALA A 143 -5.80 5.86 -4.04
C ALA A 143 -5.86 4.69 -3.05
N GLU A 144 -6.46 3.56 -3.44
CA GLU A 144 -6.55 2.36 -2.61
C GLU A 144 -5.16 1.77 -2.33
N SER A 145 -4.30 1.65 -3.36
CA SER A 145 -2.92 1.17 -3.17
C SER A 145 -2.07 2.13 -2.32
N PHE A 146 -2.22 3.44 -2.52
CA PHE A 146 -1.52 4.45 -1.73
C PHE A 146 -1.95 4.42 -0.26
N ASN A 147 -3.26 4.42 -0.02
CA ASN A 147 -3.81 4.38 1.34
C ASN A 147 -3.41 3.10 2.08
N LEU A 148 -3.31 1.97 1.36
CA LEU A 148 -2.81 0.72 1.91
C LEU A 148 -1.36 0.85 2.41
N ALA A 149 -0.48 1.46 1.60
CA ALA A 149 0.90 1.73 1.98
C ALA A 149 0.98 2.68 3.17
N MET A 150 0.21 3.78 3.15
CA MET A 150 0.19 4.77 4.23
C MET A 150 -0.36 4.20 5.55
N ARG A 151 -1.32 3.31 5.52
CA ARG A 151 -1.79 2.61 6.73
C ARG A 151 -0.67 1.83 7.41
N TYR A 152 0.16 1.15 6.62
CA TYR A 152 1.34 0.48 7.14
C TYR A 152 2.34 1.47 7.76
N VAL A 153 2.64 2.57 7.06
CA VAL A 153 3.55 3.62 7.53
C VAL A 153 3.09 4.20 8.86
N LEU A 154 1.82 4.54 8.96
CA LEU A 154 1.25 5.13 10.17
C LEU A 154 1.23 4.18 11.35
N ALA A 155 0.90 2.91 11.11
CA ALA A 155 0.97 1.89 12.15
C ALA A 155 2.39 1.75 12.69
N LYS A 156 3.40 1.83 11.82
CA LYS A 156 4.81 1.79 12.20
C LYS A 156 5.26 3.02 12.98
N TRP A 157 4.78 4.21 12.60
CA TRP A 157 5.09 5.46 13.29
C TRP A 157 4.32 5.65 14.59
N ASN A 158 3.39 4.74 14.90
CA ASN A 158 2.52 4.83 16.08
C ASN A 158 1.78 6.19 16.16
N THR A 159 1.39 6.72 15.02
CA THR A 159 0.67 7.98 14.94
C THR A 159 -0.83 7.73 14.96
N ASN A 160 -1.57 8.49 15.76
CA ASN A 160 -3.03 8.48 15.77
C ASN A 160 -3.63 9.22 14.55
N TYR A 161 -2.80 9.67 13.62
CA TYR A 161 -3.24 10.35 12.43
C TYR A 161 -3.72 9.33 11.41
N ILE A 162 -5.02 9.17 11.30
CA ILE A 162 -5.68 8.39 10.25
C ILE A 162 -6.58 9.37 9.51
N PRO A 163 -6.34 9.66 8.21
CA PRO A 163 -7.23 10.51 7.42
C PRO A 163 -8.67 9.99 7.38
N TYR A 164 -8.82 8.70 7.64
CA TYR A 164 -10.11 8.01 7.81
C TYR A 164 -10.81 8.27 9.16
N ASN A 165 -10.33 9.15 10.03
CA ASN A 165 -10.96 9.41 11.34
C ASN A 165 -12.38 9.99 11.28
N ARG A 166 -12.92 10.24 10.10
CA ARG A 166 -14.39 10.46 9.94
C ARG A 166 -15.21 9.16 9.90
N CYS A 167 -14.58 7.99 9.75
CA CYS A 167 -15.22 6.71 10.02
C CYS A 167 -15.02 6.34 11.48
N LYS A 168 -16.11 6.35 12.27
CA LYS A 168 -16.16 6.07 13.73
C LYS A 168 -15.81 4.61 14.12
N SER A 169 -14.78 3.99 13.57
CA SER A 169 -14.35 2.65 14.00
C SER A 169 -12.96 2.69 14.64
N ARG A 170 -12.95 3.00 15.95
CA ARG A 170 -11.77 3.05 16.84
C ARG A 170 -11.01 1.72 17.01
N ASN A 171 -11.34 0.65 16.30
CA ASN A 171 -10.91 -0.71 16.69
C ASN A 171 -9.85 -1.37 15.79
N TYR A 172 -9.30 -0.68 14.78
CA TYR A 172 -8.44 -1.35 13.79
C TYR A 172 -6.92 -1.33 14.06
N ILE A 173 -6.46 -0.49 14.98
CA ILE A 173 -5.01 -0.38 15.29
C ILE A 173 -4.55 -1.41 16.35
N LYS A 174 -5.48 -2.04 17.09
CA LYS A 174 -5.12 -2.97 18.17
C LYS A 174 -4.79 -4.42 17.74
N GLN A 175 -4.79 -4.72 16.44
CA GLN A 175 -4.58 -6.09 15.94
C GLN A 175 -3.40 -6.23 14.95
N MET A 176 -2.44 -5.33 14.97
CA MET A 176 -1.15 -5.56 14.31
C MET A 176 -0.06 -5.84 15.31
#